data_c36ec30215116bcb12e6d88f35bb66a0
#
_entry.id   c36ec30215116bcb12e6d88f35bb66a0
#
_cell.length_a   1.000
_cell.length_b   1.000
_cell.length_c   1.000
_cell.angle_alpha   90.00
_cell.angle_beta   90.00
_cell.angle_gamma   90.00
#
_symmetry.space_group_name_H-M   'P 1'
#
loop_
_entity.id
_entity.type
_entity.pdbx_description
1 polymer ?
#
loop_
_entity_poly.entity_id
_entity_poly.type
_entity_poly.pdbx_seq_one_letter_code
_entity_poly.pdbx_strand_id
1 'polypeptide(L)'
;FNIEVNEDQTEIEIDPINPENIYVVSRGFMISNDGGKSFYPRRWRTDGGDDHDMWIAPYDNNIMYLATDQGSRLSVDGGKTWLSHNNMAIGQYYAIGVDMRDPYFVGGGLQDNGLWMTPSNSREYRGILNMHSTWIAEGDGFHTQIDPDDWRTVYTVNHVGFAARQNIETREYTFITPTPETISNFTEYVEYDYDE
;
A
#
# COMPACT_ATOMS: atom_id res chain seq x y z
N PHE A 1 27.37 1.39 -14.11
CA PHE A 1 26.16 0.83 -13.52
C PHE A 1 25.12 1.95 -13.49
N ASN A 2 24.06 1.82 -14.31
CA ASN A 2 22.87 2.66 -14.11
C ASN A 2 22.10 2.03 -12.95
N ILE A 3 22.11 2.72 -11.81
CA ILE A 3 21.13 2.49 -10.77
C ILE A 3 19.86 3.16 -11.31
N GLU A 4 18.81 2.40 -11.56
CA GLU A 4 17.47 2.99 -11.69
C GLU A 4 17.09 3.53 -10.32
N VAL A 5 17.36 4.79 -10.11
CA VAL A 5 16.95 5.55 -8.94
C VAL A 5 15.55 6.03 -9.25
N ASN A 6 14.58 5.62 -8.48
CA ASN A 6 13.26 6.21 -8.55
C ASN A 6 13.34 7.61 -7.91
N GLU A 7 13.03 8.66 -8.66
CA GLU A 7 13.26 10.06 -8.24
C GLU A 7 12.51 10.41 -6.95
N ASP A 8 11.44 9.68 -6.62
CA ASP A 8 10.54 9.99 -5.52
C ASP A 8 10.80 9.19 -4.22
N GLN A 9 11.71 8.19 -4.23
CA GLN A 9 11.80 7.21 -3.14
C GLN A 9 13.23 6.72 -2.92
N THR A 10 14.22 7.63 -2.92
CA THR A 10 15.60 7.24 -2.68
C THR A 10 16.09 7.80 -1.35
N GLU A 11 16.46 6.91 -0.45
CA GLU A 11 17.06 7.21 0.84
C GLU A 11 18.48 6.67 0.92
N ILE A 12 19.35 7.36 1.65
CA ILE A 12 20.71 6.91 1.95
C ILE A 12 20.89 6.85 3.46
N GLU A 13 21.10 5.64 3.98
CA GLU A 13 21.39 5.43 5.39
C GLU A 13 22.83 4.97 5.58
N ILE A 14 23.51 5.58 6.55
CA ILE A 14 24.87 5.22 6.92
C ILE A 14 24.85 4.50 8.27
N ASP A 15 25.47 3.34 8.33
CA ASP A 15 25.60 2.56 9.56
C ASP A 15 26.29 3.40 10.65
N PRO A 16 25.60 3.72 11.75
CA PRO A 16 26.11 4.60 12.78
C PRO A 16 27.30 4.02 13.58
N ILE A 17 27.54 2.71 13.46
CA ILE A 17 28.66 2.01 14.12
C ILE A 17 29.83 1.81 13.15
N ASN A 18 29.54 1.49 11.89
CA ASN A 18 30.55 1.28 10.86
C ASN A 18 30.25 2.11 9.60
N PRO A 19 30.77 3.33 9.45
CA PRO A 19 30.46 4.22 8.34
C PRO A 19 30.94 3.74 6.96
N GLU A 20 31.71 2.66 6.89
CA GLU A 20 32.02 2.02 5.61
C GLU A 20 30.79 1.29 5.02
N ASN A 21 29.80 0.96 5.87
CA ASN A 21 28.52 0.39 5.45
C ASN A 21 27.55 1.51 5.10
N ILE A 22 27.17 1.59 3.84
CA ILE A 22 26.19 2.55 3.32
C ILE A 22 25.09 1.78 2.61
N TYR A 23 23.85 2.17 2.86
CA TYR A 23 22.66 1.56 2.29
C TYR A 23 21.95 2.60 1.43
N VAL A 24 21.60 2.24 0.22
CA VAL A 24 20.72 3.02 -0.66
C VAL A 24 19.42 2.27 -0.80
N VAL A 25 18.36 2.88 -0.29
CA VAL A 25 17.01 2.33 -0.27
C VAL A 25 16.23 2.94 -1.42
N SER A 26 15.62 2.11 -2.24
CA SER A 26 14.78 2.47 -3.39
C SER A 26 13.95 1.25 -3.78
N ARG A 27 13.43 1.17 -5.01
CA ARG A 27 12.82 -0.07 -5.58
C ARG A 27 13.76 -1.29 -5.57
N GLY A 28 14.94 -1.12 -5.07
CA GLY A 28 15.95 -2.12 -4.85
C GLY A 28 16.92 -1.62 -3.81
N PHE A 29 17.59 -2.54 -3.17
CA PHE A 29 18.49 -2.27 -2.06
C PHE A 29 19.92 -2.41 -2.53
N MET A 30 20.71 -1.35 -2.38
CA MET A 30 22.12 -1.35 -2.69
C MET A 30 22.93 -1.19 -1.42
N ILE A 31 24.01 -1.96 -1.27
CA ILE A 31 24.90 -1.88 -0.11
C ILE A 31 26.32 -1.59 -0.59
N SER A 32 26.97 -0.67 0.12
CA SER A 32 28.42 -0.51 0.11
C SER A 32 28.99 -0.98 1.44
N ASN A 33 30.17 -1.59 1.42
CA ASN A 33 30.95 -1.93 2.62
C ASN A 33 32.35 -1.29 2.57
N ASP A 34 32.54 -0.31 1.73
CA ASP A 34 33.83 0.34 1.45
C ASP A 34 33.73 1.87 1.40
N GLY A 35 32.76 2.44 2.14
CA GLY A 35 32.56 3.89 2.22
C GLY A 35 32.04 4.50 0.92
N GLY A 36 31.25 3.76 0.15
CA GLY A 36 30.61 4.22 -1.07
C GLY A 36 31.48 4.13 -2.33
N LYS A 37 32.64 3.48 -2.28
CA LYS A 37 33.50 3.31 -3.45
C LYS A 37 32.93 2.27 -4.42
N SER A 38 32.22 1.27 -3.89
CA SER A 38 31.49 0.31 -4.68
C SER A 38 30.14 -0.03 -4.03
N PHE A 39 29.15 -0.34 -4.87
CA PHE A 39 27.82 -0.76 -4.44
C PHE A 39 27.48 -2.07 -5.14
N TYR A 40 26.80 -2.95 -4.43
CA TYR A 40 26.26 -4.18 -4.96
C TYR A 40 24.77 -4.33 -4.62
N PRO A 41 23.96 -4.81 -5.57
CA PRO A 41 22.55 -5.02 -5.31
C PRO A 41 22.39 -6.19 -4.33
N ARG A 42 21.63 -5.96 -3.27
CA ARG A 42 21.16 -7.04 -2.44
C ARG A 42 19.73 -7.35 -2.82
N ARG A 43 19.52 -8.47 -3.46
CA ARG A 43 18.18 -8.97 -3.73
C ARG A 43 17.60 -9.51 -2.44
N TRP A 44 17.04 -8.61 -1.66
CA TRP A 44 16.06 -9.01 -0.68
C TRP A 44 14.78 -9.21 -1.48
N ARG A 45 14.21 -10.37 -1.40
CA ARG A 45 12.81 -10.52 -1.75
C ARG A 45 12.02 -9.83 -0.64
N THR A 46 11.90 -8.53 -0.76
CA THR A 46 10.77 -7.83 -0.18
C THR A 46 9.58 -8.27 -1.01
N ASP A 47 8.58 -8.90 -0.41
CA ASP A 47 7.43 -9.44 -1.14
C ASP A 47 6.55 -8.29 -1.65
N GLY A 48 7.10 -7.50 -2.60
CA GLY A 48 6.42 -6.50 -3.40
C GLY A 48 6.02 -5.24 -2.64
N GLY A 49 6.79 -4.23 -2.67
CA GLY A 49 6.51 -2.88 -2.20
C GLY A 49 7.74 -2.03 -2.40
N ASP A 50 7.52 -0.76 -2.63
CA ASP A 50 8.60 0.19 -2.68
C ASP A 50 9.13 0.41 -1.26
N ASP A 51 10.44 0.42 -1.11
CA ASP A 51 11.11 0.70 0.16
C ASP A 51 11.33 2.21 0.27
N HIS A 52 10.90 2.83 1.39
CA HIS A 52 10.87 4.29 1.53
C HIS A 52 11.92 4.84 2.47
N ASP A 53 12.18 4.15 3.58
CA ASP A 53 13.03 4.67 4.65
C ASP A 53 13.65 3.51 5.42
N MET A 54 14.87 3.72 5.92
CA MET A 54 15.60 2.78 6.75
C MET A 54 16.13 3.45 8.00
N TRP A 55 16.05 2.74 9.11
CA TRP A 55 16.68 3.14 10.35
C TRP A 55 17.56 2.02 10.89
N ILE A 56 18.76 2.37 11.35
CA ILE A 56 19.72 1.46 11.98
C ILE A 56 19.92 1.88 13.43
N ALA A 57 19.82 0.94 14.36
CA ALA A 57 19.97 1.25 15.77
C ALA A 57 21.41 1.72 16.08
N PRO A 58 21.58 2.91 16.71
CA PRO A 58 22.91 3.48 16.92
C PRO A 58 23.75 2.73 17.96
N TYR A 59 23.15 1.81 18.69
CA TYR A 59 23.79 1.00 19.72
C TYR A 59 24.00 -0.47 19.30
N ASP A 60 23.37 -0.92 18.21
CA ASP A 60 23.50 -2.28 17.65
C ASP A 60 23.07 -2.29 16.18
N ASN A 61 24.01 -2.26 15.27
CA ASN A 61 23.71 -2.25 13.82
C ASN A 61 23.16 -3.57 13.27
N ASN A 62 22.97 -4.59 14.11
CA ASN A 62 22.16 -5.75 13.71
C ASN A 62 20.67 -5.45 13.74
N ILE A 63 20.24 -4.41 14.48
CA ILE A 63 18.84 -4.01 14.60
C ILE A 63 18.56 -2.94 13.55
N MET A 64 17.71 -3.27 12.58
CA MET A 64 17.33 -2.39 11.49
C MET A 64 15.82 -2.42 11.27
N TYR A 65 15.24 -1.25 10.97
CA TYR A 65 13.87 -1.12 10.51
C TYR A 65 13.85 -0.61 9.08
N LEU A 66 12.93 -1.13 8.30
CA LEU A 66 12.68 -0.72 6.93
C LEU A 66 11.19 -0.39 6.78
N ALA A 67 10.87 0.81 6.30
CA ALA A 67 9.51 1.22 5.95
C ALA A 67 9.25 0.91 4.48
N THR A 68 8.11 0.29 4.21
CA THR A 68 7.70 -0.11 2.85
C THR A 68 6.21 0.20 2.65
N ASP A 69 5.73 0.19 1.40
CA ASP A 69 4.30 0.31 1.09
C ASP A 69 3.42 -0.72 1.82
N GLN A 70 3.98 -1.87 2.14
CA GLN A 70 3.27 -2.95 2.81
C GLN A 70 3.49 -3.01 4.33
N GLY A 71 3.94 -1.92 4.92
CA GLY A 71 4.18 -1.80 6.35
C GLY A 71 5.66 -1.75 6.70
N SER A 72 6.03 -2.17 7.90
CA SER A 72 7.41 -2.14 8.37
C SER A 72 8.02 -3.53 8.45
N ARG A 73 9.34 -3.57 8.39
CA ARG A 73 10.13 -4.79 8.53
C ARG A 73 11.21 -4.58 9.58
N LEU A 74 11.46 -5.60 10.39
CA LEU A 74 12.50 -5.62 11.39
C LEU A 74 13.56 -6.66 11.02
N SER A 75 14.81 -6.27 11.04
CA SER A 75 15.95 -7.18 11.09
C SER A 75 16.63 -7.11 12.45
N VAL A 76 17.16 -8.25 12.92
CA VAL A 76 17.96 -8.37 14.14
C VAL A 76 19.30 -9.05 13.86
N ASP A 77 19.69 -9.16 12.61
CA ASP A 77 20.89 -9.86 12.15
C ASP A 77 21.70 -9.07 11.10
N GLY A 78 21.60 -7.74 11.15
CA GLY A 78 22.29 -6.85 10.22
C GLY A 78 21.72 -6.94 8.82
N GLY A 79 20.41 -7.09 8.77
CA GLY A 79 19.69 -7.14 7.53
C GLY A 79 19.85 -8.45 6.75
N LYS A 80 20.27 -9.58 7.30
CA LYS A 80 20.34 -10.88 6.62
C LYS A 80 18.98 -11.52 6.47
N THR A 81 18.13 -11.35 7.48
CA THR A 81 16.71 -11.76 7.46
C THR A 81 15.82 -10.63 7.97
N TRP A 82 14.55 -10.65 7.53
CA TRP A 82 13.57 -9.62 7.88
C TRP A 82 12.26 -10.24 8.34
N LEU A 83 11.71 -9.70 9.40
CA LEU A 83 10.39 -10.03 9.92
C LEU A 83 9.40 -8.93 9.49
N SER A 84 8.33 -9.31 8.82
CA SER A 84 7.27 -8.37 8.44
C SER A 84 6.39 -8.03 9.63
N HIS A 85 6.13 -6.75 9.83
CA HIS A 85 5.24 -6.20 10.86
C HIS A 85 3.93 -5.67 10.23
N ASN A 86 3.16 -6.54 9.59
CA ASN A 86 1.87 -6.21 8.98
C ASN A 86 0.69 -6.41 9.94
N ASN A 87 0.94 -6.35 11.24
CA ASN A 87 -0.07 -6.58 12.29
C ASN A 87 -0.63 -5.29 12.90
N MET A 88 -0.24 -4.14 12.40
CA MET A 88 -0.82 -2.85 12.78
C MET A 88 -2.10 -2.60 11.99
N ALA A 89 -3.18 -2.22 12.68
CA ALA A 89 -4.46 -1.85 12.04
C ALA A 89 -4.41 -0.39 11.58
N ILE A 90 -3.52 -0.09 10.64
CA ILE A 90 -3.34 1.22 10.01
C ILE A 90 -3.42 1.08 8.49
N GLY A 91 -3.81 2.15 7.81
CA GLY A 91 -3.85 2.19 6.35
C GLY A 91 -3.90 3.62 5.85
N GLN A 92 -3.23 3.87 4.74
CA GLN A 92 -3.25 5.15 4.05
C GLN A 92 -4.41 5.16 3.06
N TYR A 93 -5.55 5.68 3.49
CA TYR A 93 -6.74 5.78 2.65
C TYR A 93 -6.69 7.01 1.75
N TYR A 94 -6.93 6.85 0.44
CA TYR A 94 -7.14 7.94 -0.49
C TYR A 94 -8.51 8.62 -0.27
N ALA A 95 -9.54 7.79 -0.07
CA ALA A 95 -10.89 8.24 0.18
C ALA A 95 -11.63 7.20 1.00
N ILE A 96 -12.65 7.65 1.75
CA ILE A 96 -13.48 6.78 2.59
C ILE A 96 -14.96 6.95 2.27
N GLY A 97 -15.70 5.86 2.41
CA GLY A 97 -17.16 5.82 2.48
C GLY A 97 -17.61 5.08 3.73
N VAL A 98 -18.85 5.31 4.15
CA VAL A 98 -19.43 4.62 5.31
C VAL A 98 -20.75 3.97 4.92
N ASP A 99 -21.09 2.87 5.59
CA ASP A 99 -22.41 2.25 5.47
C ASP A 99 -23.37 2.72 6.58
N MET A 100 -24.61 2.24 6.52
CA MET A 100 -25.69 2.65 7.44
C MET A 100 -25.90 1.63 8.58
N ARG A 101 -24.99 0.68 8.80
CA ARG A 101 -25.09 -0.27 9.92
C ARG A 101 -24.82 0.40 11.27
N ASP A 102 -25.15 -0.28 12.34
CA ASP A 102 -24.78 0.08 13.73
C ASP A 102 -24.16 -1.15 14.43
N PRO A 103 -22.86 -1.15 14.72
CA PRO A 103 -21.87 -0.13 14.32
C PRO A 103 -21.66 -0.09 12.80
N TYR A 104 -21.43 1.10 12.26
CA TYR A 104 -21.16 1.28 10.84
C TYR A 104 -19.76 0.77 10.47
N PHE A 105 -19.58 0.52 9.17
CA PHE A 105 -18.26 0.19 8.62
C PHE A 105 -17.74 1.35 7.78
N VAL A 106 -16.43 1.49 7.77
CA VAL A 106 -15.69 2.41 6.92
C VAL A 106 -15.08 1.61 5.80
N GLY A 107 -15.39 1.96 4.56
CA GLY A 107 -14.78 1.40 3.36
C GLY A 107 -13.89 2.41 2.68
N GLY A 108 -12.81 1.96 2.05
CA GLY A 108 -11.94 2.84 1.29
C GLY A 108 -10.83 2.11 0.58
N GLY A 109 -10.21 2.81 -0.36
CA GLY A 109 -9.05 2.36 -1.09
C GLY A 109 -7.75 2.82 -0.44
N LEU A 110 -6.81 1.91 -0.33
CA LEU A 110 -5.46 2.15 0.17
C LEU A 110 -4.50 2.26 -1.01
N GLN A 111 -3.50 3.09 -0.88
CA GLN A 111 -2.40 3.12 -1.82
C GLN A 111 -1.71 1.75 -1.80
N ASP A 112 -1.52 1.15 -2.99
CA ASP A 112 -0.85 -0.13 -3.24
C ASP A 112 -1.42 -1.36 -2.51
N ASN A 113 -2.45 -1.17 -1.66
CA ASN A 113 -2.95 -2.20 -0.75
C ASN A 113 -4.44 -2.54 -0.93
N GLY A 114 -5.02 -2.23 -2.08
CA GLY A 114 -6.40 -2.60 -2.44
C GLY A 114 -7.46 -1.79 -1.71
N LEU A 115 -8.67 -2.36 -1.67
CA LEU A 115 -9.85 -1.75 -1.05
C LEU A 115 -10.32 -2.61 0.13
N TRP A 116 -10.62 -1.95 1.24
CA TRP A 116 -10.97 -2.60 2.49
C TRP A 116 -12.21 -2.00 3.14
N MET A 117 -12.92 -2.83 3.92
CA MET A 117 -13.95 -2.38 4.85
C MET A 117 -13.60 -2.80 6.27
N THR A 118 -13.68 -1.86 7.19
CA THR A 118 -13.32 -2.03 8.61
C THR A 118 -14.47 -1.53 9.48
N PRO A 119 -14.88 -2.27 10.53
CA PRO A 119 -15.93 -1.79 11.43
C PRO A 119 -15.47 -0.55 12.21
N SER A 120 -16.39 0.35 12.52
CA SER A 120 -16.12 1.53 13.36
C SER A 120 -15.97 1.20 14.84
N ASN A 121 -16.39 0.01 15.27
CA ASN A 121 -16.32 -0.46 16.64
C ASN A 121 -16.13 -1.97 16.70
N SER A 122 -15.58 -2.46 17.79
CA SER A 122 -15.40 -3.89 18.07
C SER A 122 -15.67 -4.18 19.54
N ARG A 123 -16.23 -5.37 19.82
CA ARG A 123 -16.36 -5.90 21.19
C ARG A 123 -15.09 -6.55 21.71
N GLU A 124 -14.07 -6.66 20.87
CA GLU A 124 -12.76 -7.20 21.26
C GLU A 124 -12.07 -6.20 22.20
N TYR A 125 -11.59 -6.67 23.35
CA TYR A 125 -10.95 -5.80 24.36
C TYR A 125 -9.67 -5.11 23.85
N ARG A 126 -9.05 -5.68 22.82
CA ARG A 126 -7.88 -5.09 22.12
C ARG A 126 -8.26 -4.04 21.08
N GLY A 127 -9.57 -3.78 20.89
CA GLY A 127 -10.07 -2.86 19.88
C GLY A 127 -10.26 -3.49 18.51
N ILE A 128 -10.14 -2.69 17.46
CA ILE A 128 -10.25 -3.14 16.06
C ILE A 128 -8.91 -3.74 15.64
N LEU A 129 -8.94 -4.96 15.14
CA LEU A 129 -7.78 -5.69 14.64
C LEU A 129 -7.94 -5.94 13.13
N ASN A 130 -6.85 -6.25 12.44
CA ASN A 130 -6.86 -6.56 11.00
C ASN A 130 -7.86 -7.66 10.63
N MET A 131 -8.03 -8.66 11.50
CA MET A 131 -9.01 -9.75 11.30
C MET A 131 -10.47 -9.27 11.24
N HIS A 132 -10.77 -8.06 11.70
CA HIS A 132 -12.12 -7.46 11.61
C HIS A 132 -12.34 -6.77 10.27
N SER A 133 -11.29 -6.52 9.51
CA SER A 133 -11.36 -5.88 8.21
C SER A 133 -11.62 -6.91 7.12
N THR A 134 -12.43 -6.52 6.14
CA THR A 134 -12.75 -7.32 4.97
C THR A 134 -12.10 -6.72 3.74
N TRP A 135 -11.28 -7.50 3.06
CA TRP A 135 -10.74 -7.13 1.77
C TRP A 135 -11.84 -7.18 0.68
N ILE A 136 -11.89 -6.15 -0.16
CA ILE A 136 -12.91 -5.98 -1.18
C ILE A 136 -12.35 -6.25 -2.58
N ALA A 137 -11.28 -5.55 -2.96
CA ALA A 137 -10.69 -5.62 -4.29
C ALA A 137 -9.20 -5.31 -4.29
N GLU A 138 -8.51 -5.71 -5.36
CA GLU A 138 -7.08 -5.48 -5.59
C GLU A 138 -6.79 -4.11 -6.20
N GLY A 139 -5.49 -3.79 -6.27
CA GLY A 139 -4.90 -2.64 -6.96
C GLY A 139 -4.80 -1.43 -6.05
N ASP A 140 -4.41 -0.29 -6.63
CA ASP A 140 -4.52 1.00 -6.00
C ASP A 140 -5.99 1.36 -5.85
N GLY A 141 -6.51 1.11 -4.65
CA GLY A 141 -7.89 1.41 -4.35
C GLY A 141 -8.09 2.93 -4.22
N PHE A 142 -9.23 3.42 -4.68
CA PHE A 142 -9.53 4.84 -4.58
C PHE A 142 -10.85 5.06 -3.84
N HIS A 143 -11.93 5.34 -4.56
CA HIS A 143 -13.22 5.56 -3.93
C HIS A 143 -13.96 4.26 -3.65
N THR A 144 -14.63 4.22 -2.50
CA THR A 144 -15.59 3.17 -2.12
C THR A 144 -16.88 3.81 -1.68
N GLN A 145 -17.99 3.40 -2.28
CA GLN A 145 -19.33 3.80 -1.89
C GLN A 145 -20.13 2.56 -1.56
N ILE A 146 -20.87 2.60 -0.46
CA ILE A 146 -21.68 1.47 -0.01
C ILE A 146 -23.14 1.84 -0.23
N ASP A 147 -23.91 0.90 -0.79
CA ASP A 147 -25.33 1.11 -1.00
C ASP A 147 -26.02 1.35 0.35
N PRO A 148 -26.77 2.47 0.50
CA PRO A 148 -27.39 2.81 1.78
C PRO A 148 -28.48 1.83 2.22
N ASP A 149 -29.11 1.15 1.27
CA ASP A 149 -30.20 0.20 1.53
C ASP A 149 -29.73 -1.26 1.64
N ASP A 150 -28.56 -1.56 1.03
CA ASP A 150 -27.94 -2.89 1.09
C ASP A 150 -26.42 -2.82 1.22
N TRP A 151 -25.93 -2.81 2.46
CA TRP A 151 -24.51 -2.76 2.79
C TRP A 151 -23.63 -3.83 2.13
N ARG A 152 -24.23 -4.89 1.57
CA ARG A 152 -23.52 -5.94 0.84
C ARG A 152 -23.10 -5.47 -0.55
N THR A 153 -23.81 -4.50 -1.09
CA THR A 153 -23.53 -3.91 -2.40
C THR A 153 -22.57 -2.74 -2.26
N VAL A 154 -21.40 -2.88 -2.86
CA VAL A 154 -20.32 -1.91 -2.77
C VAL A 154 -19.90 -1.51 -4.18
N TYR A 155 -19.75 -0.21 -4.38
CA TYR A 155 -19.24 0.40 -5.59
C TYR A 155 -17.81 0.86 -5.34
N THR A 156 -16.88 0.46 -6.19
CA THR A 156 -15.46 0.74 -6.04
C THR A 156 -14.88 1.34 -7.31
N VAL A 157 -13.91 2.21 -7.14
CA VAL A 157 -13.11 2.77 -8.26
C VAL A 157 -11.65 2.66 -7.87
N ASN A 158 -10.79 2.24 -8.79
CA ASN A 158 -9.36 2.30 -8.63
C ASN A 158 -8.77 3.59 -9.23
N HIS A 159 -7.46 3.82 -9.05
CA HIS A 159 -6.78 5.03 -9.50
C HIS A 159 -6.80 5.23 -11.03
N VAL A 160 -6.93 4.19 -11.83
CA VAL A 160 -7.06 4.27 -13.29
C VAL A 160 -8.52 4.40 -13.77
N GLY A 161 -9.46 4.59 -12.85
CA GLY A 161 -10.87 4.86 -13.15
C GLY A 161 -11.72 3.63 -13.48
N PHE A 162 -11.22 2.41 -13.27
CA PHE A 162 -12.06 1.22 -13.39
C PHE A 162 -13.06 1.17 -12.25
N ALA A 163 -14.33 1.27 -12.60
CA ALA A 163 -15.44 1.21 -11.67
C ALA A 163 -16.10 -0.18 -11.68
N ALA A 164 -16.43 -0.65 -10.49
CA ALA A 164 -17.09 -1.93 -10.30
C ALA A 164 -18.19 -1.86 -9.25
N ARG A 165 -19.20 -2.72 -9.41
CA ARG A 165 -20.17 -3.06 -8.39
C ARG A 165 -19.94 -4.49 -7.96
N GLN A 166 -19.88 -4.74 -6.67
CA GLN A 166 -19.75 -6.10 -6.16
C GLN A 166 -20.62 -6.33 -4.93
N ASN A 167 -20.99 -7.59 -4.74
CA ASN A 167 -21.57 -8.06 -3.51
C ASN A 167 -20.47 -8.68 -2.64
N ILE A 168 -20.25 -8.12 -1.45
CA ILE A 168 -19.12 -8.52 -0.58
C ILE A 168 -19.35 -9.88 0.10
N GLU A 169 -20.59 -10.38 0.17
CA GLU A 169 -20.89 -11.71 0.70
C GLU A 169 -20.76 -12.80 -0.38
N THR A 170 -21.42 -12.60 -1.54
CA THR A 170 -21.40 -13.60 -2.62
C THR A 170 -20.16 -13.55 -3.48
N ARG A 171 -19.40 -12.46 -3.40
CA ARG A 171 -18.24 -12.16 -4.26
C ARG A 171 -18.61 -11.95 -5.74
N GLU A 172 -19.88 -11.80 -6.07
CA GLU A 172 -20.29 -11.39 -7.40
C GLU A 172 -19.75 -10.02 -7.72
N TYR A 173 -19.17 -9.88 -8.91
CA TYR A 173 -18.45 -8.70 -9.35
C TYR A 173 -18.90 -8.34 -10.77
N THR A 174 -19.17 -7.06 -10.99
CA THR A 174 -19.58 -6.52 -12.29
C THR A 174 -18.83 -5.22 -12.56
N PHE A 175 -18.13 -5.14 -13.69
CA PHE A 175 -17.59 -3.87 -14.17
C PHE A 175 -18.74 -2.95 -14.59
N ILE A 176 -18.69 -1.70 -14.14
CA ILE A 176 -19.66 -0.65 -14.44
C ILE A 176 -18.98 0.60 -14.99
N THR A 177 -17.70 0.52 -15.32
CA THR A 177 -16.98 1.61 -15.98
C THR A 177 -17.72 2.00 -17.25
N PRO A 178 -18.12 3.27 -17.44
CA PRO A 178 -18.75 3.71 -18.66
C PRO A 178 -17.85 3.44 -19.87
N THR A 179 -18.42 2.84 -20.92
CA THR A 179 -17.75 2.67 -22.19
C THR A 179 -18.53 3.45 -23.26
N PRO A 180 -17.93 3.78 -24.41
CA PRO A 180 -18.64 4.46 -25.49
C PRO A 180 -19.96 3.77 -25.89
N GLU A 181 -20.02 2.45 -25.80
CA GLU A 181 -21.22 1.66 -26.14
C GLU A 181 -22.30 1.74 -25.04
N THR A 182 -21.93 2.02 -23.79
CA THR A 182 -22.88 2.13 -22.67
C THR A 182 -23.40 3.56 -22.48
N ILE A 183 -22.75 4.55 -23.13
CA ILE A 183 -23.17 5.96 -23.03
C ILE A 183 -24.07 6.28 -24.23
N SER A 184 -25.36 6.11 -24.09
CA SER A 184 -26.35 6.21 -25.19
C SER A 184 -26.58 7.61 -25.77
N ASN A 185 -25.92 8.68 -25.30
CA ASN A 185 -26.13 10.07 -25.76
C ASN A 185 -24.85 10.92 -25.75
N PHE A 186 -23.67 10.31 -25.80
CA PHE A 186 -22.42 11.09 -25.87
C PHE A 186 -22.15 11.49 -27.33
N THR A 187 -22.42 12.73 -27.67
CA THR A 187 -22.18 13.30 -29.01
C THR A 187 -20.84 14.04 -29.13
N GLU A 188 -20.10 14.22 -28.06
CA GLU A 188 -18.76 14.82 -28.06
C GLU A 188 -17.82 14.10 -27.13
N TYR A 189 -16.73 13.59 -27.67
CA TYR A 189 -15.54 13.18 -26.87
C TYR A 189 -14.86 14.45 -26.41
N VAL A 190 -14.71 14.61 -25.10
CA VAL A 190 -13.70 15.50 -24.52
C VAL A 190 -12.42 14.68 -24.47
N GLU A 191 -11.53 14.92 -25.40
CA GLU A 191 -10.17 14.40 -25.34
C GLU A 191 -9.49 15.07 -24.14
N TYR A 192 -9.23 14.34 -23.09
CA TYR A 192 -8.40 14.82 -21.99
C TYR A 192 -6.95 14.72 -22.44
N ASP A 193 -6.35 15.87 -22.66
CA ASP A 193 -4.91 16.00 -22.86
C ASP A 193 -4.24 15.78 -21.50
N TYR A 194 -3.45 14.71 -21.37
CA TYR A 194 -2.71 14.37 -20.16
C TYR A 194 -1.32 15.02 -20.11
N ASP A 195 -1.10 16.07 -20.91
CA ASP A 195 0.16 16.81 -20.97
C ASP A 195 0.10 18.09 -20.11
N GLU A 196 -0.05 17.95 -18.76
CA GLU A 196 0.42 18.95 -17.80
C GLU A 196 0.72 18.29 -16.45
#